data_79da93017f86da98dd90cec22cda46ab
#
_entry.id   79da93017f86da98dd90cec22cda46ab
#
_cell.length_a   1.000
_cell.length_b   1.000
_cell.length_c   1.000
_cell.angle_alpha   90.00
_cell.angle_beta   90.00
_cell.angle_gamma   90.00
#
_symmetry.space_group_name_H-M   'P 1'
#
loop_
_entity.id
_entity.type
_entity.pdbx_description
1 polymer ?
#
loop_
_entity_poly.entity_id
_entity_poly.type
_entity_poly.pdbx_seq_one_letter_code
_entity_poly.pdbx_strand_id
1 'polypeptide(L)'
;MSIKSKIMKIGICSVIVLMPLSQISLPSFAAEEVADDASQDIVNMPDSALKAQLNQIIGQAATADITKAQMLGFDSIGLYGSITDLTGLEAATNLKTLTINNATITNYESVAKLTNLNILWIETSNLTSNLLP
;
A
#
# COMPACT_ATOMS: atom_id res chain seq x y z
N MET A 1 -11.79 19.08 11.46
CA MET A 1 -12.61 19.50 12.43
C MET A 1 -13.22 18.44 13.20
N SER A 2 -14.05 17.69 12.62
CA SER A 2 -14.76 16.67 13.32
C SER A 2 -13.88 15.70 14.01
N ILE A 3 -12.73 15.50 13.52
CA ILE A 3 -11.82 14.57 14.07
C ILE A 3 -11.51 14.91 15.47
N LYS A 4 -11.41 16.20 15.73
CA LYS A 4 -11.05 16.55 17.04
C LYS A 4 -12.10 16.18 17.99
N SER A 5 -13.27 16.36 17.61
CA SER A 5 -14.31 16.04 18.53
C SER A 5 -14.27 14.62 18.92
N LYS A 6 -13.76 13.79 18.05
CA LYS A 6 -13.71 12.45 18.45
C LYS A 6 -12.77 12.28 19.51
N ILE A 7 -11.68 12.84 19.39
CA ILE A 7 -10.68 12.70 20.34
C ILE A 7 -11.23 13.12 21.65
N MET A 8 -12.08 14.04 21.62
CA MET A 8 -12.60 14.47 22.85
C MET A 8 -13.11 13.34 23.61
N LYS A 9 -13.74 12.50 23.00
CA LYS A 9 -14.33 11.45 23.68
C LYS A 9 -13.34 10.77 24.45
N ILE A 10 -12.20 10.88 24.12
CA ILE A 10 -11.20 10.24 24.84
C ILE A 10 -11.30 10.74 26.21
N GLY A 11 -11.64 11.95 26.34
CA GLY A 11 -11.74 12.49 27.67
C GLY A 11 -12.66 11.61 28.47
N ILE A 12 -13.48 10.92 27.80
CA ILE A 12 -14.39 10.11 28.42
C ILE A 12 -13.65 9.07 29.16
N CYS A 13 -12.52 8.78 28.69
CA CYS A 13 -11.76 7.75 29.32
C CYS A 13 -11.57 8.10 30.74
N SER A 14 -11.53 9.36 31.02
CA SER A 14 -11.27 9.72 32.37
C SER A 14 -12.43 9.27 33.22
N VAL A 15 -13.51 9.12 32.64
CA VAL A 15 -14.67 8.74 33.41
C VAL A 15 -14.46 7.34 33.86
N ILE A 16 -13.83 6.60 33.01
CA ILE A 16 -13.62 5.23 33.26
C ILE A 16 -12.73 5.10 34.42
N VAL A 17 -11.87 6.01 34.58
CA VAL A 17 -10.91 5.92 35.63
C VAL A 17 -11.62 5.93 36.94
N LEU A 18 -12.76 6.53 36.97
CA LEU A 18 -13.44 6.65 38.21
C LEU A 18 -14.14 5.36 38.51
N MET A 19 -14.18 4.51 37.55
CA MET A 19 -14.89 3.31 37.73
C MET A 19 -14.10 2.44 38.65
N PRO A 20 -14.71 1.61 39.30
CA PRO A 20 -14.06 0.70 40.19
C PRO A 20 -13.10 -0.12 39.40
N LEU A 21 -12.09 -0.44 40.05
CA LEU A 21 -11.08 -1.14 39.38
C LEU A 21 -11.57 -2.43 38.86
N SER A 22 -12.58 -2.93 39.41
CA SER A 22 -13.01 -4.23 39.00
C SER A 22 -13.25 -4.26 37.49
N GLN A 23 -13.46 -3.17 36.91
CA GLN A 23 -13.77 -3.20 35.52
C GLN A 23 -12.54 -3.27 34.75
N ILE A 24 -11.46 -3.19 35.32
CA ILE A 24 -10.24 -3.23 34.66
C ILE A 24 -10.14 -4.33 33.72
N SER A 25 -10.85 -5.34 33.96
CA SER A 25 -10.67 -6.45 33.07
C SER A 25 -10.95 -6.05 31.67
N LEU A 26 -11.60 -4.97 31.50
CA LEU A 26 -11.94 -4.63 30.20
C LEU A 26 -10.82 -4.30 29.39
N PRO A 27 -9.73 -4.19 29.87
CA PRO A 27 -8.56 -3.94 29.10
C PRO A 27 -8.58 -4.80 27.91
N SER A 28 -9.38 -5.79 28.04
CA SER A 28 -9.43 -6.64 26.93
C SER A 28 -9.75 -5.86 25.71
N PHE A 29 -10.33 -4.75 25.87
CA PHE A 29 -10.64 -4.05 24.80
C PHE A 29 -9.52 -3.70 24.07
N ALA A 30 -8.53 -3.62 24.65
CA ALA A 30 -7.32 -3.23 24.08
C ALA A 30 -7.24 -3.95 22.81
N ALA A 31 -7.92 -4.97 22.80
CA ALA A 31 -7.78 -5.78 21.66
C ALA A 31 -7.99 -5.02 20.42
N GLU A 32 -8.62 -4.03 20.48
CA GLU A 32 -8.92 -3.42 19.30
C GLU A 32 -7.79 -2.94 18.67
N GLU A 33 -6.82 -2.79 19.24
CA GLU A 33 -5.68 -2.36 18.60
C GLU A 33 -5.40 -3.28 17.58
N VAL A 34 -6.10 -4.23 17.52
CA VAL A 34 -6.00 -5.08 16.45
C VAL A 34 -5.96 -4.27 15.23
N ALA A 35 -6.59 -3.18 15.29
CA ALA A 35 -6.61 -2.36 14.14
C ALA A 35 -5.21 -2.05 13.72
N ASP A 36 -4.32 -2.12 14.65
CA ASP A 36 -3.02 -1.81 14.36
C ASP A 36 -2.46 -2.81 13.44
N ASP A 37 -2.95 -3.96 13.49
CA ASP A 37 -2.44 -4.98 12.67
C ASP A 37 -2.67 -4.69 11.20
N ALA A 38 -3.65 -3.92 10.90
CA ALA A 38 -3.89 -3.61 9.49
C ALA A 38 -2.75 -2.78 8.92
N SER A 39 -2.03 -2.09 9.75
CA SER A 39 -0.92 -1.32 9.28
C SER A 39 0.31 -2.18 9.09
N GLN A 40 0.25 -3.41 9.55
CA GLN A 40 1.38 -4.30 9.45
C GLN A 40 1.39 -5.06 8.12
N ASP A 41 0.41 -4.84 7.29
CA ASP A 41 0.32 -5.59 6.05
C ASP A 41 1.23 -4.93 5.01
N ILE A 42 2.51 -5.08 5.19
CA ILE A 42 3.52 -4.49 4.33
C ILE A 42 3.67 -5.31 3.05
N VAL A 43 3.73 -4.62 1.95
CA VAL A 43 3.90 -5.27 0.66
C VAL A 43 5.38 -5.54 0.42
N ASN A 44 5.70 -6.78 0.11
CA ASN A 44 7.06 -7.15 -0.20
C ASN A 44 7.42 -6.65 -1.62
N MET A 45 8.38 -5.76 -1.71
CA MET A 45 8.88 -5.21 -2.97
C MET A 45 10.39 -5.36 -3.03
N PRO A 46 10.89 -6.37 -3.71
CA PRO A 46 12.33 -6.59 -3.80
C PRO A 46 13.03 -5.55 -4.67
N ASP A 47 12.33 -4.97 -5.62
CA ASP A 47 12.93 -3.96 -6.50
C ASP A 47 12.90 -2.58 -5.81
N SER A 48 14.08 -2.09 -5.47
CA SER A 48 14.22 -0.82 -4.76
C SER A 48 13.82 0.37 -5.62
N ALA A 49 13.97 0.28 -6.93
CA ALA A 49 13.58 1.34 -7.84
C ALA A 49 12.06 1.46 -7.91
N LEU A 50 11.36 0.33 -7.97
CA LEU A 50 9.91 0.28 -7.92
C LEU A 50 9.43 0.88 -6.60
N LYS A 51 9.99 0.41 -5.50
CA LYS A 51 9.62 0.88 -4.16
C LYS A 51 9.81 2.38 -4.03
N ALA A 52 10.94 2.89 -4.52
CA ALA A 52 11.25 4.31 -4.43
C ALA A 52 10.27 5.16 -5.23
N GLN A 53 9.89 4.71 -6.41
CA GLN A 53 8.95 5.47 -7.24
C GLN A 53 7.54 5.49 -6.65
N LEU A 54 7.07 4.36 -6.13
CA LEU A 54 5.77 4.32 -5.48
C LEU A 54 5.76 5.21 -4.24
N ASN A 55 6.83 5.17 -3.46
CA ASN A 55 6.96 6.03 -2.29
C ASN A 55 6.96 7.52 -2.68
N GLN A 56 7.57 7.85 -3.81
CA GLN A 56 7.58 9.22 -4.29
C GLN A 56 6.16 9.67 -4.63
N ILE A 57 5.36 8.81 -5.22
CA ILE A 57 3.98 9.15 -5.59
C ILE A 57 3.14 9.42 -4.33
N ILE A 58 3.36 8.66 -3.27
CA ILE A 58 2.60 8.84 -2.04
C ILE A 58 3.26 9.80 -1.06
N GLY A 59 4.38 10.40 -1.44
CA GLY A 59 5.03 11.41 -0.62
C GLY A 59 5.81 10.87 0.57
N GLN A 60 6.33 9.67 0.47
CA GLN A 60 7.12 9.04 1.53
C GLN A 60 8.60 8.97 1.18
N ALA A 61 9.41 8.63 2.15
CA ALA A 61 10.84 8.41 1.90
C ALA A 61 11.02 7.19 0.98
N ALA A 62 11.95 7.26 0.06
CA ALA A 62 12.15 6.23 -0.97
C ALA A 62 12.29 4.81 -0.43
N THR A 63 12.75 4.66 0.79
CA THR A 63 12.98 3.35 1.39
C THR A 63 11.87 2.95 2.36
N ALA A 64 10.85 3.77 2.53
CA ALA A 64 9.77 3.48 3.47
C ALA A 64 8.99 2.24 3.03
N ASP A 65 8.44 1.55 3.99
CA ASP A 65 7.61 0.39 3.67
C ASP A 65 6.25 0.86 3.20
N ILE A 66 5.71 0.16 2.24
CA ILE A 66 4.42 0.47 1.65
C ILE A 66 3.43 -0.60 2.11
N THR A 67 2.31 -0.17 2.63
CA THR A 67 1.27 -1.10 3.10
C THR A 67 0.28 -1.43 1.97
N LYS A 68 -0.42 -2.52 2.12
CA LYS A 68 -1.47 -2.87 1.17
C LYS A 68 -2.54 -1.80 1.09
N ALA A 69 -2.87 -1.18 2.22
CA ALA A 69 -3.85 -0.12 2.23
C ALA A 69 -3.42 1.06 1.35
N GLN A 70 -2.13 1.37 1.36
CA GLN A 70 -1.60 2.43 0.50
C GLN A 70 -1.65 2.01 -0.96
N MET A 71 -1.38 0.74 -1.24
CA MET A 71 -1.43 0.22 -2.61
C MET A 71 -2.84 0.30 -3.20
N LEU A 72 -3.87 0.12 -2.38
CA LEU A 72 -5.25 0.23 -2.84
C LEU A 72 -5.63 1.66 -3.23
N GLY A 73 -4.85 2.64 -2.82
CA GLY A 73 -5.10 4.04 -3.15
C GLY A 73 -4.64 4.43 -4.55
N PHE A 74 -3.93 3.53 -5.26
CA PHE A 74 -3.45 3.89 -6.58
C PHE A 74 -4.49 3.61 -7.66
N ASP A 75 -4.84 4.64 -8.43
CA ASP A 75 -5.67 4.51 -9.63
C ASP A 75 -4.80 4.51 -10.88
N SER A 76 -3.68 5.21 -10.86
CA SER A 76 -2.78 5.34 -11.99
C SER A 76 -1.35 5.38 -11.50
N ILE A 77 -0.49 4.62 -12.13
CA ILE A 77 0.93 4.57 -11.80
C ILE A 77 1.76 4.75 -13.07
N GLY A 78 2.78 5.60 -13.00
CA GLY A 78 3.77 5.74 -14.06
C GLY A 78 5.13 5.31 -13.54
N LEU A 79 5.74 4.35 -14.17
CA LEU A 79 7.04 3.80 -13.80
C LEU A 79 8.08 4.11 -14.86
N TYR A 80 9.29 4.46 -14.43
CA TYR A 80 10.34 4.86 -15.35
C TYR A 80 11.69 4.27 -14.99
N GLY A 81 12.51 4.02 -15.96
CA GLY A 81 13.93 3.73 -15.76
C GLY A 81 14.24 2.32 -15.29
N SER A 82 15.07 2.18 -14.29
CA SER A 82 15.78 0.94 -14.00
C SER A 82 14.97 -0.11 -13.23
N ILE A 83 13.68 -0.15 -13.39
CA ILE A 83 12.85 -1.15 -12.72
C ILE A 83 12.96 -2.46 -13.50
N THR A 84 13.18 -3.54 -12.79
CA THR A 84 13.35 -4.87 -13.39
C THR A 84 12.30 -5.86 -12.91
N ASP A 85 11.72 -5.64 -11.74
CA ASP A 85 10.76 -6.57 -11.14
C ASP A 85 9.55 -5.79 -10.62
N LEU A 86 8.38 -6.24 -10.98
CA LEU A 86 7.12 -5.62 -10.57
C LEU A 86 6.47 -6.32 -9.36
N THR A 87 7.20 -7.19 -8.68
CA THR A 87 6.68 -7.90 -7.51
C THR A 87 6.22 -6.90 -6.45
N GLY A 88 5.02 -7.09 -5.93
CA GLY A 88 4.39 -6.19 -4.97
C GLY A 88 3.35 -5.30 -5.62
N LEU A 89 3.44 -5.06 -6.94
CA LEU A 89 2.48 -4.21 -7.63
C LEU A 89 1.08 -4.85 -7.65
N GLU A 90 1.01 -6.16 -7.53
CA GLU A 90 -0.26 -6.89 -7.51
C GLU A 90 -1.16 -6.49 -6.33
N ALA A 91 -0.60 -5.83 -5.33
CA ALA A 91 -1.38 -5.33 -4.20
C ALA A 91 -2.23 -4.11 -4.60
N ALA A 92 -1.90 -3.46 -5.72
CA ALA A 92 -2.64 -2.30 -6.21
C ALA A 92 -3.87 -2.73 -7.01
N THR A 93 -4.76 -3.46 -6.38
CA THR A 93 -5.91 -4.08 -7.08
C THR A 93 -6.88 -3.06 -7.66
N ASN A 94 -6.85 -1.81 -7.24
CA ASN A 94 -7.71 -0.76 -7.78
C ASN A 94 -7.08 -0.04 -8.97
N LEU A 95 -5.87 -0.43 -9.36
CA LEU A 95 -5.14 0.25 -10.40
C LEU A 95 -5.82 0.09 -11.75
N LYS A 96 -6.06 1.21 -12.42
CA LYS A 96 -6.74 1.27 -13.72
C LYS A 96 -5.78 1.57 -14.87
N THR A 97 -4.74 2.32 -14.58
CA THR A 97 -3.77 2.71 -15.61
C THR A 97 -2.35 2.45 -15.13
N LEU A 98 -1.61 1.71 -15.93
CA LEU A 98 -0.20 1.46 -15.65
C LEU A 98 0.61 1.86 -16.88
N THR A 99 1.55 2.77 -16.69
CA THR A 99 2.46 3.21 -17.75
C THR A 99 3.87 2.83 -17.34
N ILE A 100 4.59 2.17 -18.22
CA ILE A 100 5.96 1.75 -17.96
C ILE A 100 6.83 2.27 -19.10
N ASN A 101 7.77 3.14 -18.78
CA ASN A 101 8.64 3.74 -19.78
C ASN A 101 10.10 3.43 -19.48
N ASN A 102 10.80 2.93 -20.47
CA ASN A 102 12.25 2.68 -20.39
C ASN A 102 12.67 1.71 -19.27
N ALA A 103 11.79 0.82 -18.85
CA ALA A 103 12.12 -0.18 -17.84
C ALA A 103 12.50 -1.50 -18.53
N THR A 104 13.37 -2.26 -17.89
CA THR A 104 13.79 -3.56 -18.39
C THR A 104 13.12 -4.64 -17.54
N ILE A 105 11.82 -4.75 -17.66
CA ILE A 105 11.05 -5.66 -16.82
C ILE A 105 11.29 -7.11 -17.28
N THR A 106 11.63 -7.94 -16.33
CA THR A 106 11.85 -9.36 -16.59
C THR A 106 10.67 -10.22 -16.12
N ASN A 107 9.81 -9.67 -15.27
CA ASN A 107 8.70 -10.40 -14.69
C ASN A 107 7.41 -9.56 -14.69
N TYR A 108 6.44 -10.00 -15.44
CA TYR A 108 5.16 -9.31 -15.57
C TYR A 108 4.01 -10.02 -14.79
N GLU A 109 4.33 -11.01 -13.97
CA GLU A 109 3.29 -11.78 -13.27
C GLU A 109 2.41 -10.92 -12.41
N SER A 110 2.97 -9.90 -11.79
CA SER A 110 2.21 -8.99 -10.94
C SER A 110 1.16 -8.22 -11.74
N VAL A 111 1.48 -7.87 -12.99
CA VAL A 111 0.55 -7.15 -13.85
C VAL A 111 -0.64 -8.03 -14.19
N ALA A 112 -0.42 -9.32 -14.39
CA ALA A 112 -1.49 -10.24 -14.73
C ALA A 112 -2.53 -10.38 -13.60
N LYS A 113 -2.16 -10.00 -12.38
CA LYS A 113 -3.06 -10.07 -11.24
C LYS A 113 -3.88 -8.80 -11.05
N LEU A 114 -3.62 -7.75 -11.83
CA LEU A 114 -4.31 -6.48 -11.73
C LEU A 114 -5.63 -6.52 -12.52
N THR A 115 -6.64 -7.07 -11.89
CA THR A 115 -7.92 -7.36 -12.56
C THR A 115 -8.72 -6.12 -12.96
N ASN A 116 -8.43 -4.97 -12.37
CA ASN A 116 -9.11 -3.73 -12.69
C ASN A 116 -8.33 -2.86 -13.68
N LEU A 117 -7.22 -3.38 -14.20
CA LEU A 117 -6.38 -2.63 -15.09
C LEU A 117 -7.08 -2.47 -16.47
N ASN A 118 -7.28 -1.23 -16.88
CA ASN A 118 -7.93 -0.92 -18.14
C ASN A 118 -6.92 -0.48 -19.20
N ILE A 119 -5.87 0.18 -18.77
CA ILE A 119 -4.86 0.71 -19.69
C ILE A 119 -3.48 0.26 -19.24
N LEU A 120 -2.81 -0.44 -20.11
CA LEU A 120 -1.42 -0.81 -19.91
C LEU A 120 -0.61 -0.23 -21.05
N TRP A 121 0.26 0.73 -20.75
CA TRP A 121 1.14 1.32 -21.75
C TRP A 121 2.56 0.92 -21.39
N ILE A 122 3.22 0.22 -22.30
CA ILE A 122 4.60 -0.18 -22.08
C ILE A 122 5.44 0.36 -23.22
N GLU A 123 6.39 1.21 -22.86
CA GLU A 123 7.33 1.74 -23.82
C GLU A 123 8.71 1.29 -23.38
N THR A 124 9.17 0.18 -23.93
CA THR A 124 10.48 -0.35 -23.61
C THR A 124 11.27 -0.51 -24.89
N SER A 125 12.53 -0.27 -24.81
CA SER A 125 13.42 -0.48 -25.95
C SER A 125 13.70 -1.96 -26.19
N ASN A 126 13.30 -2.82 -25.25
CA ASN A 126 13.54 -4.26 -25.34
C ASN A 126 12.31 -5.04 -24.88
N LEU A 127 11.36 -5.18 -25.78
CA LEU A 127 10.31 -6.16 -25.59
C LEU A 127 10.88 -7.50 -26.02
N THR A 128 11.41 -8.24 -25.09
CA THR A 128 11.66 -9.62 -25.35
C THR A 128 10.31 -10.33 -25.35
N SER A 129 10.04 -11.02 -26.42
CA SER A 129 8.75 -11.56 -26.82
C SER A 129 8.13 -12.66 -25.93
N ASN A 130 8.40 -12.66 -24.65
CA ASN A 130 7.83 -13.65 -23.76
C ASN A 130 6.44 -13.23 -23.21
N LEU A 131 5.82 -12.26 -23.86
CA LEU A 131 4.53 -11.77 -23.40
C LEU A 131 3.34 -12.46 -24.04
N LEU A 132 3.59 -13.42 -24.90
CA LEU A 132 2.49 -14.14 -25.54
C LEU A 132 2.45 -15.56 -25.03
N PRO A 133 1.31 -16.01 -24.54
CA PRO A 133 1.12 -17.40 -24.16
C PRO A 133 1.17 -18.30 -25.39
#